data_cba46432f25d42c8d950e781d4390e3a
#
_entry.id   cba46432f25d42c8d950e781d4390e3a
#
_cell.length_a   1.000
_cell.length_b   1.000
_cell.length_c   1.000
_cell.angle_alpha   90.00
_cell.angle_beta   90.00
_cell.angle_gamma   90.00
#
_symmetry.space_group_name_H-M   'P 1'
#
loop_
_entity.id
_entity.type
_entity.pdbx_description
1 polymer ?
#
loop_
_entity_poly.entity_id
_entity_poly.type
_entity_poly.pdbx_seq_one_letter_code
_entity_poly.pdbx_strand_id
1 'polypeptide(L)'
;MTALVEETVVARTREATLLELRQLSVEYAVGDRPVRAVDGVDLEIRAGEIVGLAGESGCGKTTVANAVLQILRPPARVVGGSVLFRGEDLVGKSTEELRRFRWRNVSMVFQSAMNALNPVMRVGDQFADMMRAHERISKRRALAAAADLLELVGIDRRRLRAYPHELSGGMRQRVIIAMALALEPELVILDEPTTALDVVVQREILQQVQDLQRKLRFAVLFITHDLSLLLEVAHRIAIMYAGELVETAPAERLAANAQHPYTQGLLQSFPPLGGPLTRLTGIPGSPPDLRDPPSGCRFHPRCPHCRPDDIVLYLRQTGERPLLREIEAGHQVACHLVAGGEE
;
A
#
# COMPACT_ATOMS: atom_id res chain seq x y z
N MET A 1 -6.67 37.63 -11.14
CA MET A 1 -7.60 37.07 -10.13
C MET A 1 -7.84 35.57 -10.32
N THR A 2 -7.81 35.05 -11.57
CA THR A 2 -8.10 33.63 -11.87
C THR A 2 -7.00 32.67 -11.39
N ALA A 3 -5.73 33.00 -11.54
CA ALA A 3 -4.60 32.14 -11.15
C ALA A 3 -4.48 31.94 -9.62
N LEU A 4 -4.74 32.95 -8.82
CA LEU A 4 -4.71 32.86 -7.34
C LEU A 4 -5.87 32.02 -6.79
N VAL A 5 -7.01 31.97 -7.49
CA VAL A 5 -8.15 31.11 -7.08
C VAL A 5 -7.88 29.67 -7.43
N GLU A 6 -7.23 29.38 -8.57
CA GLU A 6 -6.84 28.02 -8.97
C GLU A 6 -5.74 27.45 -8.05
N GLU A 7 -4.72 28.24 -7.68
CA GLU A 7 -3.69 27.81 -6.71
C GLU A 7 -4.27 27.54 -5.31
N THR A 8 -5.21 28.36 -4.84
CA THR A 8 -5.83 28.19 -3.51
C THR A 8 -6.76 26.98 -3.50
N VAL A 9 -7.47 26.67 -4.59
CA VAL A 9 -8.31 25.47 -4.73
C VAL A 9 -7.46 24.21 -4.84
N VAL A 10 -6.35 24.26 -5.60
CA VAL A 10 -5.39 23.15 -5.74
C VAL A 10 -4.66 22.86 -4.43
N ALA A 11 -4.30 23.88 -3.63
CA ALA A 11 -3.69 23.71 -2.32
C ALA A 11 -4.69 23.06 -1.32
N ARG A 12 -5.93 23.54 -1.28
CA ARG A 12 -6.98 22.99 -0.39
C ARG A 12 -7.35 21.54 -0.71
N THR A 13 -7.29 21.10 -1.97
CA THR A 13 -7.57 19.71 -2.36
C THR A 13 -6.44 18.74 -1.99
N ARG A 14 -5.18 19.20 -1.83
CA ARG A 14 -4.06 18.36 -1.39
C ARG A 14 -4.06 18.05 0.11
N GLU A 15 -4.74 18.82 0.93
CA GLU A 15 -4.78 18.65 2.39
C GLU A 15 -5.94 17.78 2.88
N ALA A 16 -6.92 17.49 2.02
CA ALA A 16 -8.10 16.72 2.43
C ALA A 16 -7.77 15.23 2.57
N THR A 17 -8.08 14.65 3.73
CA THR A 17 -8.01 13.21 3.97
C THR A 17 -8.98 12.48 3.04
N LEU A 18 -8.45 11.57 2.23
CA LEU A 18 -9.21 10.74 1.29
C LEU A 18 -9.59 9.40 1.91
N LEU A 19 -8.60 8.70 2.48
CA LEU A 19 -8.77 7.44 3.19
C LEU A 19 -8.20 7.57 4.60
N GLU A 20 -8.93 7.07 5.60
CA GLU A 20 -8.48 7.02 6.98
C GLU A 20 -8.84 5.67 7.60
N LEU A 21 -7.85 4.99 8.11
CA LEU A 21 -8.00 3.80 8.93
C LEU A 21 -7.87 4.23 10.39
N ARG A 22 -8.86 3.93 11.21
CA ARG A 22 -8.85 4.21 12.66
C ARG A 22 -8.88 2.92 13.42
N GLN A 23 -7.81 2.60 14.12
CA GLN A 23 -7.67 1.40 14.96
C GLN A 23 -8.12 0.11 14.26
N LEU A 24 -7.86 0.03 12.93
CA LEU A 24 -8.31 -1.09 12.13
C LEU A 24 -7.73 -2.40 12.64
N SER A 25 -8.60 -3.36 12.93
CA SER A 25 -8.22 -4.70 13.36
C SER A 25 -8.91 -5.76 12.52
N VAL A 26 -8.13 -6.71 11.99
CA VAL A 26 -8.63 -7.82 11.16
C VAL A 26 -8.12 -9.13 11.69
N GLU A 27 -9.04 -10.08 11.85
CA GLU A 27 -8.75 -11.44 12.30
C GLU A 27 -9.12 -12.48 11.24
N TYR A 28 -8.32 -13.55 11.21
CA TYR A 28 -8.64 -14.79 10.51
C TYR A 28 -9.03 -15.84 11.56
N ALA A 29 -10.26 -16.31 11.51
CA ALA A 29 -10.75 -17.37 12.41
C ALA A 29 -10.27 -18.74 11.89
N VAL A 30 -9.02 -19.11 12.23
CA VAL A 30 -8.38 -20.35 11.80
C VAL A 30 -8.08 -21.22 13.05
N GLY A 31 -8.72 -22.40 13.12
CA GLY A 31 -8.57 -23.30 14.28
C GLY A 31 -9.10 -22.69 15.57
N ASP A 32 -8.50 -23.08 16.70
CA ASP A 32 -8.95 -22.69 18.04
C ASP A 32 -8.51 -21.28 18.47
N ARG A 33 -7.56 -20.68 17.75
CA ARG A 33 -7.06 -19.33 18.03
C ARG A 33 -7.13 -18.46 16.78
N PRO A 34 -7.80 -17.29 16.84
CA PRO A 34 -7.83 -16.36 15.72
C PRO A 34 -6.43 -15.76 15.49
N VAL A 35 -6.09 -15.56 14.21
CA VAL A 35 -4.87 -14.87 13.80
C VAL A 35 -5.19 -13.40 13.60
N ARG A 36 -4.66 -12.51 14.42
CA ARG A 36 -4.84 -11.07 14.27
C ARG A 36 -3.80 -10.53 13.29
N ALA A 37 -4.17 -10.51 12.02
CA ALA A 37 -3.27 -10.10 10.92
C ALA A 37 -3.10 -8.58 10.81
N VAL A 38 -4.07 -7.80 11.30
CA VAL A 38 -4.01 -6.34 11.44
C VAL A 38 -4.50 -6.01 12.84
N ASP A 39 -3.76 -5.20 13.59
CA ASP A 39 -4.02 -4.96 15.01
C ASP A 39 -3.86 -3.48 15.37
N GLY A 40 -4.98 -2.76 15.37
CA GLY A 40 -5.03 -1.35 15.76
C GLY A 40 -4.25 -0.44 14.81
N VAL A 41 -4.39 -0.62 13.50
CA VAL A 41 -3.68 0.19 12.51
C VAL A 41 -4.40 1.51 12.28
N ASP A 42 -3.66 2.61 12.45
CA ASP A 42 -4.05 3.98 12.09
C ASP A 42 -3.24 4.41 10.86
N LEU A 43 -3.89 4.70 9.75
CA LEU A 43 -3.26 5.15 8.52
C LEU A 43 -4.15 6.15 7.79
N GLU A 44 -3.56 7.27 7.40
CA GLU A 44 -4.23 8.30 6.61
C GLU A 44 -3.60 8.39 5.22
N ILE A 45 -4.42 8.61 4.20
CA ILE A 45 -3.97 8.92 2.83
C ILE A 45 -4.71 10.16 2.36
N ARG A 46 -3.96 11.15 1.89
CA ARG A 46 -4.49 12.41 1.38
C ARG A 46 -4.74 12.33 -0.12
N ALA A 47 -5.62 13.19 -0.62
CA ALA A 47 -5.88 13.29 -2.06
C ALA A 47 -4.58 13.61 -2.82
N GLY A 48 -4.28 12.82 -3.86
CA GLY A 48 -3.07 12.98 -4.68
C GLY A 48 -1.76 12.60 -3.97
N GLU A 49 -1.81 11.94 -2.81
CA GLU A 49 -0.63 11.44 -2.09
C GLU A 49 -0.27 10.02 -2.56
N ILE A 50 1.02 9.70 -2.62
CA ILE A 50 1.54 8.34 -2.73
C ILE A 50 2.02 7.93 -1.35
N VAL A 51 1.33 6.99 -0.70
CA VAL A 51 1.73 6.39 0.57
C VAL A 51 2.24 4.99 0.32
N GLY A 52 3.48 4.73 0.75
CA GLY A 52 4.08 3.40 0.76
C GLY A 52 3.69 2.62 2.02
N LEU A 53 3.37 1.35 1.88
CA LEU A 53 3.20 0.43 3.00
C LEU A 53 4.20 -0.72 2.85
N ALA A 54 5.26 -0.70 3.67
CA ALA A 54 6.34 -1.67 3.63
C ALA A 54 6.36 -2.61 4.84
N GLY A 55 7.04 -3.73 4.70
CA GLY A 55 7.26 -4.71 5.77
C GLY A 55 7.47 -6.11 5.21
N GLU A 56 7.94 -7.03 6.06
CA GLU A 56 8.19 -8.43 5.67
C GLU A 56 6.92 -9.13 5.18
N SER A 57 7.09 -10.22 4.41
CA SER A 57 5.97 -11.04 3.96
C SER A 57 5.16 -11.57 5.16
N GLY A 58 3.83 -11.57 5.03
CA GLY A 58 2.93 -12.04 6.10
C GLY A 58 2.65 -11.04 7.22
N CYS A 59 3.23 -9.82 7.22
CA CYS A 59 2.98 -8.83 8.29
C CYS A 59 1.60 -8.16 8.24
N GLY A 60 0.74 -8.43 7.24
CA GLY A 60 -0.64 -7.94 7.17
C GLY A 60 -0.95 -6.90 6.08
N LYS A 61 0.01 -6.48 5.25
CA LYS A 61 -0.17 -5.42 4.23
C LYS A 61 -1.33 -5.67 3.26
N THR A 62 -1.37 -6.84 2.62
CA THR A 62 -2.47 -7.24 1.71
C THR A 62 -3.81 -7.32 2.46
N THR A 63 -3.79 -7.69 3.76
CA THR A 63 -4.99 -7.70 4.59
C THR A 63 -5.54 -6.29 4.80
N VAL A 64 -4.68 -5.29 4.99
CA VAL A 64 -5.07 -3.87 5.03
C VAL A 64 -5.74 -3.47 3.71
N ALA A 65 -5.12 -3.77 2.56
CA ALA A 65 -5.70 -3.46 1.24
C ALA A 65 -7.08 -4.11 1.04
N ASN A 66 -7.21 -5.39 1.42
CA ASN A 66 -8.48 -6.11 1.32
C ASN A 66 -9.54 -5.55 2.26
N ALA A 67 -9.16 -5.07 3.45
CA ALA A 67 -10.07 -4.40 4.38
C ALA A 67 -10.54 -3.05 3.82
N VAL A 68 -9.66 -2.25 3.21
CA VAL A 68 -10.03 -0.99 2.54
C VAL A 68 -11.10 -1.23 1.46
N LEU A 69 -10.91 -2.25 0.65
CA LEU A 69 -11.88 -2.62 -0.41
C LEU A 69 -13.10 -3.40 0.09
N GLN A 70 -13.14 -3.77 1.37
CA GLN A 70 -14.19 -4.64 1.93
C GLN A 70 -14.36 -5.94 1.09
N ILE A 71 -13.23 -6.59 0.73
CA ILE A 71 -13.19 -7.86 -0.01
C ILE A 71 -12.59 -9.01 0.81
N LEU A 72 -12.51 -8.83 2.11
CA LEU A 72 -12.12 -9.90 3.03
C LEU A 72 -13.07 -11.09 2.85
N ARG A 73 -12.50 -12.28 2.69
CA ARG A 73 -13.27 -13.52 2.56
C ARG A 73 -13.17 -14.32 3.85
N PRO A 74 -14.25 -14.98 4.27
CA PRO A 74 -14.16 -15.92 5.39
C PRO A 74 -12.98 -16.88 5.21
N PRO A 75 -12.20 -17.14 6.25
CA PRO A 75 -12.46 -16.83 7.65
C PRO A 75 -11.98 -15.44 8.14
N ALA A 76 -11.58 -14.53 7.24
CA ALA A 76 -11.16 -13.17 7.60
C ALA A 76 -12.35 -12.25 7.86
N ARG A 77 -12.24 -11.37 8.88
CA ARG A 77 -13.25 -10.36 9.20
C ARG A 77 -12.61 -9.14 9.88
N VAL A 78 -13.19 -7.97 9.69
CA VAL A 78 -12.91 -6.79 10.52
C VAL A 78 -13.52 -7.02 11.89
N VAL A 79 -12.72 -6.88 12.96
CA VAL A 79 -13.13 -7.09 14.34
C VAL A 79 -13.07 -5.81 15.18
N GLY A 80 -12.50 -4.74 14.66
CA GLY A 80 -12.43 -3.46 15.33
C GLY A 80 -11.98 -2.34 14.40
N GLY A 81 -12.24 -1.11 14.81
CA GLY A 81 -11.89 0.08 14.07
C GLY A 81 -12.84 0.40 12.92
N SER A 82 -12.44 1.36 12.10
CA SER A 82 -13.21 1.85 10.96
C SER A 82 -12.31 2.08 9.73
N VAL A 83 -12.93 2.05 8.55
CA VAL A 83 -12.33 2.39 7.25
C VAL A 83 -13.13 3.53 6.65
N LEU A 84 -12.63 4.74 6.79
CA LEU A 84 -13.32 5.95 6.36
C LEU A 84 -12.79 6.37 4.98
N PHE A 85 -13.67 6.49 4.01
CA PHE A 85 -13.37 7.09 2.72
C PHE A 85 -14.14 8.41 2.58
N ARG A 86 -13.44 9.53 2.48
CA ARG A 86 -14.02 10.88 2.55
C ARG A 86 -14.92 11.08 3.80
N GLY A 87 -14.51 10.48 4.93
CA GLY A 87 -15.24 10.55 6.19
C GLY A 87 -16.42 9.58 6.31
N GLU A 88 -16.75 8.81 5.26
CA GLU A 88 -17.82 7.82 5.27
C GLU A 88 -17.27 6.42 5.57
N ASP A 89 -17.78 5.75 6.61
CA ASP A 89 -17.33 4.41 6.98
C ASP A 89 -17.78 3.35 5.97
N LEU A 90 -16.83 2.56 5.50
CA LEU A 90 -17.05 1.46 4.57
C LEU A 90 -17.41 0.15 5.27
N VAL A 91 -17.08 0.05 6.57
CA VAL A 91 -17.38 -1.15 7.37
C VAL A 91 -18.88 -1.23 7.58
N GLY A 92 -19.49 -2.37 7.23
CA GLY A 92 -20.94 -2.57 7.36
C GLY A 92 -21.79 -2.07 6.20
N LYS A 93 -21.19 -1.46 5.14
CA LYS A 93 -21.94 -1.13 3.92
C LYS A 93 -22.46 -2.39 3.23
N SER A 94 -23.59 -2.25 2.58
CA SER A 94 -24.19 -3.31 1.77
C SER A 94 -23.33 -3.69 0.57
N THR A 95 -23.51 -4.91 0.07
CA THR A 95 -22.78 -5.40 -1.13
C THR A 95 -23.01 -4.49 -2.34
N GLU A 96 -24.21 -3.92 -2.50
CA GLU A 96 -24.53 -3.03 -3.64
C GLU A 96 -23.84 -1.67 -3.51
N GLU A 97 -23.75 -1.09 -2.30
CA GLU A 97 -23.01 0.15 -2.06
C GLU A 97 -21.51 -0.07 -2.33
N LEU A 98 -20.95 -1.18 -1.82
CA LEU A 98 -19.54 -1.54 -2.07
C LEU A 98 -19.27 -1.86 -3.55
N ARG A 99 -20.23 -2.44 -4.28
CA ARG A 99 -20.12 -2.66 -5.72
C ARG A 99 -20.02 -1.34 -6.49
N ARG A 100 -20.78 -0.32 -6.08
CA ARG A 100 -20.74 1.03 -6.67
C ARG A 100 -19.46 1.77 -6.30
N PHE A 101 -18.96 1.56 -5.09
CA PHE A 101 -17.74 2.17 -4.57
C PHE A 101 -16.48 1.65 -5.27
N ARG A 102 -16.37 0.32 -5.43
CA ARG A 102 -15.24 -0.32 -6.07
C ARG A 102 -15.15 0.10 -7.54
N TRP A 103 -13.94 0.28 -8.01
CA TRP A 103 -13.56 0.77 -9.33
C TRP A 103 -13.82 2.25 -9.58
N ARG A 104 -14.89 2.82 -9.06
CA ARG A 104 -15.19 4.26 -9.22
C ARG A 104 -14.44 5.15 -8.24
N ASN A 105 -14.34 4.73 -6.99
CA ASN A 105 -13.66 5.50 -5.95
C ASN A 105 -12.30 4.88 -5.64
N VAL A 106 -12.24 3.56 -5.51
CA VAL A 106 -11.00 2.81 -5.24
C VAL A 106 -10.88 1.64 -6.18
N SER A 107 -9.74 1.53 -6.85
CA SER A 107 -9.34 0.37 -7.65
C SER A 107 -8.11 -0.29 -7.06
N MET A 108 -7.84 -1.54 -7.46
CA MET A 108 -6.69 -2.30 -6.97
C MET A 108 -6.04 -3.11 -8.08
N VAL A 109 -4.72 -3.06 -8.11
CA VAL A 109 -3.86 -4.00 -8.83
C VAL A 109 -3.36 -5.02 -7.82
N PHE A 110 -3.82 -6.27 -7.95
CA PHE A 110 -3.48 -7.35 -7.03
C PHE A 110 -2.08 -7.90 -7.25
N GLN A 111 -1.51 -8.54 -6.24
CA GLN A 111 -0.29 -9.33 -6.37
C GLN A 111 -0.44 -10.39 -7.49
N SER A 112 0.57 -10.55 -8.32
CA SER A 112 0.54 -11.44 -9.50
C SER A 112 -0.56 -11.09 -10.52
N ALA A 113 -0.93 -9.82 -10.61
CA ALA A 113 -2.01 -9.33 -11.47
C ALA A 113 -1.84 -9.70 -12.95
N MET A 114 -0.62 -10.00 -13.42
CA MET A 114 -0.36 -10.48 -14.79
C MET A 114 -1.18 -11.75 -15.15
N ASN A 115 -1.60 -12.52 -14.15
CA ASN A 115 -2.44 -13.71 -14.31
C ASN A 115 -3.94 -13.39 -14.19
N ALA A 116 -4.31 -12.15 -13.88
CA ALA A 116 -5.72 -11.73 -13.75
C ALA A 116 -6.41 -11.53 -15.12
N LEU A 117 -5.62 -11.32 -16.18
CA LEU A 117 -6.18 -11.22 -17.52
C LEU A 117 -6.70 -12.58 -18.00
N ASN A 118 -7.94 -12.61 -18.46
CA ASN A 118 -8.54 -13.83 -19.02
C ASN A 118 -7.81 -14.20 -20.34
N PRO A 119 -7.11 -15.36 -20.41
CA PRO A 119 -6.27 -15.71 -21.55
C PRO A 119 -7.05 -15.96 -22.84
N VAL A 120 -8.36 -16.27 -22.75
CA VAL A 120 -9.21 -16.56 -23.91
C VAL A 120 -10.06 -15.37 -24.37
N MET A 121 -9.87 -14.20 -23.74
CA MET A 121 -10.53 -12.95 -24.13
C MET A 121 -9.50 -11.93 -24.65
N ARG A 122 -9.88 -11.17 -25.66
CA ARG A 122 -9.04 -10.04 -26.13
C ARG A 122 -8.97 -8.96 -25.09
N VAL A 123 -7.86 -8.23 -25.05
CA VAL A 123 -7.63 -7.12 -24.12
C VAL A 123 -8.77 -6.11 -24.16
N GLY A 124 -9.19 -5.66 -25.35
CA GLY A 124 -10.28 -4.70 -25.50
C GLY A 124 -11.64 -5.21 -24.99
N ASP A 125 -11.91 -6.51 -25.15
CA ASP A 125 -13.17 -7.08 -24.64
C ASP A 125 -13.19 -7.10 -23.10
N GLN A 126 -12.05 -7.34 -22.45
CA GLN A 126 -11.93 -7.29 -20.99
C GLN A 126 -12.12 -5.86 -20.45
N PHE A 127 -11.56 -4.85 -21.11
CA PHE A 127 -11.84 -3.44 -20.78
C PHE A 127 -13.33 -3.11 -20.92
N ALA A 128 -13.92 -3.50 -22.07
CA ALA A 128 -15.32 -3.20 -22.33
C ALA A 128 -16.27 -3.91 -21.36
N ASP A 129 -15.96 -5.14 -20.97
CA ASP A 129 -16.74 -5.91 -19.98
C ASP A 129 -16.68 -5.26 -18.60
N MET A 130 -15.47 -4.94 -18.13
CA MET A 130 -15.25 -4.26 -16.85
C MET A 130 -15.96 -2.88 -16.80
N MET A 131 -15.75 -2.01 -17.81
CA MET A 131 -16.37 -0.68 -17.82
C MET A 131 -17.90 -0.76 -17.84
N ARG A 132 -18.47 -1.71 -18.61
CA ARG A 132 -19.92 -1.90 -18.71
C ARG A 132 -20.56 -2.52 -17.47
N ALA A 133 -19.77 -3.23 -16.65
CA ALA A 133 -20.23 -3.75 -15.36
C ALA A 133 -20.50 -2.62 -14.34
N HIS A 134 -19.82 -1.47 -14.50
CA HIS A 134 -19.90 -0.34 -13.58
C HIS A 134 -20.60 0.89 -14.16
N GLU A 135 -20.64 1.01 -15.49
CA GLU A 135 -21.20 2.18 -16.19
C GLU A 135 -22.15 1.78 -17.35
N ARG A 136 -23.15 2.61 -17.58
CA ARG A 136 -24.02 2.48 -18.77
C ARG A 136 -23.31 3.05 -20.01
N ILE A 137 -22.32 2.33 -20.52
CA ILE A 137 -21.53 2.72 -21.69
C ILE A 137 -21.68 1.70 -22.83
N SER A 138 -21.74 2.17 -24.09
CA SER A 138 -21.76 1.27 -25.23
C SER A 138 -20.38 0.63 -25.45
N LYS A 139 -20.34 -0.62 -25.97
CA LYS A 139 -19.09 -1.32 -26.27
C LYS A 139 -18.15 -0.48 -27.11
N ARG A 140 -18.66 0.26 -28.12
CA ARG A 140 -17.87 1.13 -28.98
C ARG A 140 -17.17 2.25 -28.18
N ARG A 141 -17.88 2.89 -27.25
CA ARG A 141 -17.30 3.95 -26.39
C ARG A 141 -16.28 3.35 -25.41
N ALA A 142 -16.58 2.21 -24.82
CA ALA A 142 -15.66 1.51 -23.92
C ALA A 142 -14.34 1.15 -24.62
N LEU A 143 -14.41 0.62 -25.87
CA LEU A 143 -13.23 0.32 -26.67
C LEU A 143 -12.44 1.58 -27.07
N ALA A 144 -13.10 2.70 -27.34
CA ALA A 144 -12.41 3.97 -27.62
C ALA A 144 -11.65 4.47 -26.38
N ALA A 145 -12.30 4.49 -25.20
CA ALA A 145 -11.65 4.85 -23.94
C ALA A 145 -10.49 3.89 -23.60
N ALA A 146 -10.68 2.59 -23.81
CA ALA A 146 -9.61 1.61 -23.63
C ALA A 146 -8.40 1.86 -24.56
N ALA A 147 -8.63 2.32 -25.80
CA ALA A 147 -7.55 2.69 -26.71
C ALA A 147 -6.72 3.87 -26.17
N ASP A 148 -7.40 4.90 -25.67
CA ASP A 148 -6.74 6.08 -25.10
C ASP A 148 -5.97 5.73 -23.81
N LEU A 149 -6.53 4.83 -22.98
CA LEU A 149 -5.87 4.29 -21.78
C LEU A 149 -4.62 3.47 -22.11
N LEU A 150 -4.66 2.64 -23.18
CA LEU A 150 -3.47 1.89 -23.61
C LEU A 150 -2.36 2.85 -24.10
N GLU A 151 -2.71 3.88 -24.86
CA GLU A 151 -1.72 4.90 -25.27
C GLU A 151 -1.16 5.66 -24.08
N LEU A 152 -1.99 5.95 -23.07
CA LEU A 152 -1.56 6.61 -21.84
C LEU A 152 -0.51 5.79 -21.08
N VAL A 153 -0.59 4.45 -21.14
CA VAL A 153 0.41 3.54 -20.56
C VAL A 153 1.48 3.10 -21.57
N GLY A 154 1.64 3.78 -22.69
CA GLY A 154 2.68 3.52 -23.68
C GLY A 154 2.49 2.22 -24.47
N ILE A 155 1.25 1.74 -24.61
CA ILE A 155 0.88 0.56 -25.40
C ILE A 155 0.11 1.00 -26.64
N ASP A 156 0.53 0.51 -27.84
CA ASP A 156 -0.17 0.77 -29.08
C ASP A 156 -1.64 0.30 -29.00
N ARG A 157 -2.57 1.20 -29.37
CA ARG A 157 -4.03 0.91 -29.39
C ARG A 157 -4.42 -0.34 -30.18
N ARG A 158 -3.62 -0.75 -31.16
CA ARG A 158 -3.85 -2.00 -31.93
C ARG A 158 -3.82 -3.23 -31.05
N ARG A 159 -3.15 -3.17 -29.87
CA ARG A 159 -3.09 -4.25 -28.89
C ARG A 159 -4.42 -4.54 -28.17
N LEU A 160 -5.45 -3.69 -28.33
CA LEU A 160 -6.82 -4.02 -27.92
C LEU A 160 -7.34 -5.33 -28.55
N ARG A 161 -6.86 -5.67 -29.75
CA ARG A 161 -7.24 -6.91 -30.46
C ARG A 161 -6.40 -8.11 -30.05
N ALA A 162 -5.31 -7.91 -29.35
CA ALA A 162 -4.42 -8.96 -28.88
C ALA A 162 -5.02 -9.75 -27.72
N TYR A 163 -4.58 -10.99 -27.59
CA TYR A 163 -4.81 -11.80 -26.40
C TYR A 163 -3.68 -11.59 -25.38
N PRO A 164 -3.90 -11.87 -24.07
CA PRO A 164 -2.87 -11.69 -23.06
C PRO A 164 -1.55 -12.42 -23.34
N HIS A 165 -1.58 -13.58 -23.95
CA HIS A 165 -0.38 -14.36 -24.29
C HIS A 165 0.46 -13.74 -25.42
N GLU A 166 -0.10 -12.79 -26.20
CA GLU A 166 0.62 -12.03 -27.22
C GLU A 166 1.32 -10.77 -26.67
N LEU A 167 1.23 -10.54 -25.35
CA LEU A 167 1.83 -9.41 -24.64
C LEU A 167 3.00 -9.89 -23.78
N SER A 168 4.06 -9.10 -23.69
CA SER A 168 5.14 -9.30 -22.71
C SER A 168 4.62 -9.13 -21.26
N GLY A 169 5.39 -9.59 -20.26
CA GLY A 169 5.05 -9.41 -18.85
C GLY A 169 4.82 -7.95 -18.49
N GLY A 170 5.75 -7.06 -18.86
CA GLY A 170 5.61 -5.61 -18.64
C GLY A 170 4.41 -4.99 -19.36
N MET A 171 4.10 -5.45 -20.59
CA MET A 171 2.89 -4.99 -21.29
C MET A 171 1.61 -5.43 -20.57
N ARG A 172 1.54 -6.69 -20.09
CA ARG A 172 0.40 -7.18 -19.31
C ARG A 172 0.21 -6.34 -18.03
N GLN A 173 1.29 -6.04 -17.34
CA GLN A 173 1.25 -5.20 -16.14
C GLN A 173 0.74 -3.79 -16.45
N ARG A 174 1.22 -3.17 -17.53
CA ARG A 174 0.73 -1.84 -17.97
C ARG A 174 -0.74 -1.87 -18.37
N VAL A 175 -1.22 -2.94 -19.02
CA VAL A 175 -2.65 -3.14 -19.32
C VAL A 175 -3.48 -3.17 -18.05
N ILE A 176 -3.04 -3.89 -17.02
CA ILE A 176 -3.78 -3.99 -15.74
C ILE A 176 -3.80 -2.65 -15.01
N ILE A 177 -2.69 -1.89 -15.02
CA ILE A 177 -2.66 -0.53 -14.47
C ILE A 177 -3.63 0.37 -15.25
N ALA A 178 -3.66 0.30 -16.59
CA ALA A 178 -4.61 1.03 -17.40
C ALA A 178 -6.07 0.64 -17.09
N MET A 179 -6.34 -0.65 -16.87
CA MET A 179 -7.67 -1.12 -16.42
C MET A 179 -8.02 -0.53 -15.05
N ALA A 180 -7.10 -0.52 -14.10
CA ALA A 180 -7.34 0.04 -12.78
C ALA A 180 -7.69 1.54 -12.81
N LEU A 181 -7.21 2.27 -13.81
CA LEU A 181 -7.49 3.70 -14.02
C LEU A 181 -8.72 3.98 -14.87
N ALA A 182 -9.36 2.95 -15.44
CA ALA A 182 -10.37 3.12 -16.49
C ALA A 182 -11.66 3.84 -16.07
N LEU A 183 -11.97 3.88 -14.79
CA LEU A 183 -13.11 4.62 -14.22
C LEU A 183 -12.67 5.84 -13.39
N GLU A 184 -11.45 6.31 -13.60
CA GLU A 184 -10.87 7.50 -12.95
C GLU A 184 -10.99 7.47 -11.43
N PRO A 185 -10.52 6.38 -10.76
CA PRO A 185 -10.63 6.25 -9.32
C PRO A 185 -9.82 7.34 -8.60
N GLU A 186 -10.27 7.72 -7.41
CA GLU A 186 -9.56 8.68 -6.57
C GLU A 186 -8.38 8.06 -5.82
N LEU A 187 -8.45 6.75 -5.54
CA LEU A 187 -7.40 5.95 -4.91
C LEU A 187 -7.12 4.69 -5.72
N VAL A 188 -5.85 4.44 -6.00
CA VAL A 188 -5.38 3.19 -6.59
C VAL A 188 -4.52 2.45 -5.57
N ILE A 189 -4.88 1.21 -5.25
CA ILE A 189 -4.06 0.33 -4.41
C ILE A 189 -3.21 -0.53 -5.34
N LEU A 190 -1.89 -0.51 -5.15
CA LEU A 190 -0.93 -1.32 -5.88
C LEU A 190 -0.31 -2.32 -4.90
N ASP A 191 -0.73 -3.58 -4.95
CA ASP A 191 -0.24 -4.64 -4.06
C ASP A 191 0.82 -5.46 -4.79
N GLU A 192 2.09 -5.21 -4.46
CA GLU A 192 3.28 -5.81 -5.08
C GLU A 192 3.22 -5.80 -6.63
N PRO A 193 2.98 -4.64 -7.27
CA PRO A 193 2.65 -4.57 -8.69
C PRO A 193 3.79 -4.97 -9.61
N THR A 194 5.01 -5.06 -9.12
CA THR A 194 6.22 -5.35 -9.92
C THR A 194 6.86 -6.70 -9.60
N THR A 195 6.24 -7.49 -8.73
CA THR A 195 6.70 -8.86 -8.42
C THR A 195 6.73 -9.71 -9.69
N ALA A 196 7.81 -10.45 -9.90
CA ALA A 196 8.10 -11.28 -11.08
C ALA A 196 8.45 -10.52 -12.38
N LEU A 197 8.84 -9.25 -12.29
CA LEU A 197 9.44 -8.47 -13.37
C LEU A 197 10.94 -8.29 -13.13
N ASP A 198 11.70 -8.13 -14.20
CA ASP A 198 13.10 -7.74 -14.09
C ASP A 198 13.23 -6.27 -13.62
N VAL A 199 14.39 -5.94 -13.05
CA VAL A 199 14.65 -4.63 -12.40
C VAL A 199 14.45 -3.45 -13.36
N VAL A 200 14.75 -3.62 -14.65
CA VAL A 200 14.61 -2.54 -15.64
C VAL A 200 13.13 -2.24 -15.89
N VAL A 201 12.35 -3.29 -16.18
CA VAL A 201 10.90 -3.17 -16.41
C VAL A 201 10.18 -2.68 -15.16
N GLN A 202 10.63 -3.12 -13.97
CA GLN A 202 10.12 -2.64 -12.70
C GLN A 202 10.26 -1.12 -12.55
N ARG A 203 11.45 -0.56 -12.81
CA ARG A 203 11.67 0.89 -12.77
C ARG A 203 10.85 1.65 -13.79
N GLU A 204 10.73 1.14 -15.01
CA GLU A 204 9.88 1.75 -16.04
C GLU A 204 8.42 1.85 -15.60
N ILE A 205 7.88 0.79 -14.98
CA ILE A 205 6.50 0.78 -14.48
C ILE A 205 6.32 1.76 -13.32
N LEU A 206 7.29 1.83 -12.41
CA LEU A 206 7.24 2.78 -11.29
C LEU A 206 7.26 4.24 -11.78
N GLN A 207 8.16 4.56 -12.71
CA GLN A 207 8.19 5.89 -13.33
C GLN A 207 6.87 6.22 -14.02
N GLN A 208 6.31 5.24 -14.74
CA GLN A 208 5.02 5.41 -15.40
C GLN A 208 3.89 5.66 -14.40
N VAL A 209 3.84 4.94 -13.27
CA VAL A 209 2.83 5.16 -12.21
C VAL A 209 2.96 6.58 -11.64
N GLN A 210 4.19 7.07 -11.40
CA GLN A 210 4.42 8.44 -10.93
C GLN A 210 3.96 9.48 -11.97
N ASP A 211 4.26 9.27 -13.24
CA ASP A 211 3.85 10.20 -14.33
C ASP A 211 2.33 10.25 -14.46
N LEU A 212 1.68 9.07 -14.41
CA LEU A 212 0.22 8.96 -14.41
C LEU A 212 -0.41 9.64 -13.19
N GLN A 213 0.15 9.41 -12.01
CA GLN A 213 -0.31 10.01 -10.76
C GLN A 213 -0.19 11.54 -10.80
N ARG A 214 0.94 12.08 -11.27
CA ARG A 214 1.14 13.53 -11.46
C ARG A 214 0.14 14.13 -12.43
N LYS A 215 -0.16 13.42 -13.52
CA LYS A 215 -1.08 13.88 -14.57
C LYS A 215 -2.54 13.80 -14.16
N LEU A 216 -2.95 12.69 -13.53
CA LEU A 216 -4.35 12.38 -13.20
C LEU A 216 -4.73 12.70 -11.75
N ARG A 217 -3.75 12.98 -10.88
CA ARG A 217 -3.94 13.42 -9.49
C ARG A 217 -4.67 12.45 -8.56
N PHE A 218 -4.69 11.16 -8.86
CA PHE A 218 -5.21 10.14 -7.94
C PHE A 218 -4.24 9.89 -6.78
N ALA A 219 -4.74 9.40 -5.65
CA ALA A 219 -3.93 8.92 -4.54
C ALA A 219 -3.47 7.47 -4.79
N VAL A 220 -2.35 7.07 -4.18
CA VAL A 220 -1.83 5.70 -4.31
C VAL A 220 -1.51 5.14 -2.93
N LEU A 221 -2.00 3.93 -2.65
CA LEU A 221 -1.45 3.07 -1.60
C LEU A 221 -0.56 2.03 -2.27
N PHE A 222 0.76 2.20 -2.13
CA PHE A 222 1.75 1.33 -2.76
C PHE A 222 2.27 0.33 -1.73
N ILE A 223 1.94 -0.94 -1.90
CA ILE A 223 2.33 -2.03 -1.01
C ILE A 223 3.47 -2.82 -1.64
N THR A 224 4.58 -2.96 -0.93
CA THR A 224 5.72 -3.80 -1.33
C THR A 224 6.55 -4.22 -0.12
N HIS A 225 7.36 -5.26 -0.28
CA HIS A 225 8.39 -5.62 0.69
C HIS A 225 9.74 -4.93 0.37
N ASP A 226 9.88 -4.31 -0.80
CA ASP A 226 11.09 -3.59 -1.22
C ASP A 226 10.98 -2.11 -0.83
N LEU A 227 11.62 -1.76 0.30
CA LEU A 227 11.62 -0.38 0.82
C LEU A 227 12.36 0.58 -0.13
N SER A 228 13.36 0.11 -0.88
CA SER A 228 14.13 0.97 -1.79
C SER A 228 13.27 1.55 -2.89
N LEU A 229 12.30 0.77 -3.40
CA LEU A 229 11.35 1.25 -4.39
C LEU A 229 10.40 2.31 -3.83
N LEU A 230 9.97 2.15 -2.58
CA LEU A 230 9.11 3.14 -1.94
C LEU A 230 9.84 4.46 -1.70
N LEU A 231 11.11 4.41 -1.35
CA LEU A 231 11.93 5.63 -1.18
C LEU A 231 12.06 6.44 -2.48
N GLU A 232 11.98 5.77 -3.64
CA GLU A 232 12.03 6.44 -4.95
C GLU A 232 10.68 7.08 -5.34
N VAL A 233 9.53 6.51 -4.89
CA VAL A 233 8.23 6.88 -5.45
C VAL A 233 7.25 7.48 -4.45
N ALA A 234 7.36 7.16 -3.16
CA ALA A 234 6.38 7.55 -2.14
C ALA A 234 6.68 8.94 -1.56
N HIS A 235 5.62 9.67 -1.20
CA HIS A 235 5.75 10.90 -0.42
C HIS A 235 5.95 10.59 1.06
N ARG A 236 5.25 9.57 1.56
CA ARG A 236 5.29 9.08 2.94
C ARG A 236 5.27 7.57 2.95
N ILE A 237 5.97 6.97 3.91
CA ILE A 237 6.06 5.51 4.05
C ILE A 237 5.62 5.12 5.45
N ALA A 238 4.77 4.10 5.52
CA ALA A 238 4.35 3.41 6.73
C ALA A 238 5.02 2.02 6.77
N ILE A 239 5.67 1.70 7.87
CA ILE A 239 6.35 0.42 8.07
C ILE A 239 5.48 -0.45 8.96
N MET A 240 5.15 -1.64 8.47
CA MET A 240 4.31 -2.61 9.15
C MET A 240 5.12 -3.82 9.59
N TYR A 241 4.99 -4.21 10.85
CA TYR A 241 5.59 -5.40 11.43
C TYR A 241 4.57 -6.17 12.25
N ALA A 242 4.44 -7.46 11.96
CA ALA A 242 3.60 -8.39 12.72
C ALA A 242 2.17 -7.86 13.02
N GLY A 243 1.52 -7.23 12.05
CA GLY A 243 0.15 -6.72 12.17
C GLY A 243 0.03 -5.28 12.66
N GLU A 244 1.11 -4.61 13.03
CA GLU A 244 1.12 -3.26 13.59
C GLU A 244 1.95 -2.29 12.74
N LEU A 245 1.61 -0.99 12.77
CA LEU A 245 2.51 0.04 12.27
C LEU A 245 3.56 0.35 13.32
N VAL A 246 4.82 0.31 12.93
CA VAL A 246 5.96 0.56 13.82
C VAL A 246 6.63 1.89 13.57
N GLU A 247 6.54 2.42 12.35
CA GLU A 247 7.07 3.73 12.00
C GLU A 247 6.35 4.30 10.77
N THR A 248 6.09 5.60 10.76
CA THR A 248 5.53 6.34 9.61
C THR A 248 6.22 7.68 9.50
N ALA A 249 6.78 7.99 8.32
CA ALA A 249 7.45 9.26 8.08
C ALA A 249 7.43 9.66 6.59
N PRO A 250 7.71 10.94 6.25
CA PRO A 250 8.08 11.32 4.90
C PRO A 250 9.24 10.46 4.38
N ALA A 251 9.19 10.04 3.11
CA ALA A 251 10.17 9.10 2.55
C ALA A 251 11.62 9.57 2.73
N GLU A 252 11.91 10.85 2.48
CA GLU A 252 13.24 11.44 2.65
C GLU A 252 13.72 11.36 4.10
N ARG A 253 12.82 11.60 5.06
CA ARG A 253 13.13 11.53 6.50
C ARG A 253 13.38 10.10 6.93
N LEU A 254 12.56 9.16 6.48
CA LEU A 254 12.74 7.74 6.77
C LEU A 254 14.09 7.23 6.26
N ALA A 255 14.48 7.65 5.03
CA ALA A 255 15.78 7.30 4.45
C ALA A 255 16.96 7.86 5.25
N ALA A 256 16.85 9.10 5.74
CA ALA A 256 17.92 9.79 6.45
C ALA A 256 18.01 9.42 7.93
N ASN A 257 16.88 9.18 8.60
CA ASN A 257 16.81 9.11 10.06
C ASN A 257 15.67 8.18 10.54
N ALA A 258 15.65 6.92 10.08
CA ALA A 258 14.74 5.92 10.63
C ALA A 258 15.03 5.69 12.11
N GLN A 259 13.98 5.65 12.92
CA GLN A 259 14.07 5.57 14.38
C GLN A 259 13.80 4.18 14.93
N HIS A 260 12.89 3.43 14.30
CA HIS A 260 12.61 2.07 14.76
C HIS A 260 13.71 1.09 14.32
N PRO A 261 14.28 0.25 15.20
CA PRO A 261 15.35 -0.69 14.83
C PRO A 261 14.98 -1.67 13.70
N TYR A 262 13.71 -2.03 13.57
CA TYR A 262 13.23 -2.81 12.43
C TYR A 262 13.36 -2.07 11.11
N THR A 263 12.96 -0.79 11.07
CA THR A 263 13.10 0.07 9.88
C THR A 263 14.55 0.25 9.49
N GLN A 264 15.42 0.48 10.48
CA GLN A 264 16.88 0.56 10.28
C GLN A 264 17.43 -0.72 9.67
N GLY A 265 17.00 -1.89 10.19
CA GLY A 265 17.37 -3.19 9.65
C GLY A 265 16.87 -3.41 8.22
N LEU A 266 15.65 -2.96 7.89
CA LEU A 266 15.15 -3.00 6.51
C LEU A 266 16.03 -2.16 5.58
N LEU A 267 16.34 -0.91 5.96
CA LEU A 267 17.21 -0.03 5.17
C LEU A 267 18.62 -0.61 4.96
N GLN A 268 19.18 -1.25 5.98
CA GLN A 268 20.52 -1.88 5.90
C GLN A 268 20.53 -3.18 5.06
N SER A 269 19.36 -3.75 4.79
CA SER A 269 19.24 -4.97 3.97
C SER A 269 19.32 -4.71 2.47
N PHE A 270 19.28 -3.44 2.06
CA PHE A 270 19.37 -3.04 0.66
C PHE A 270 20.72 -2.36 0.37
N PRO A 271 21.37 -2.67 -0.77
CA PRO A 271 22.59 -1.99 -1.15
C PRO A 271 22.28 -0.50 -1.42
N PRO A 272 23.11 0.43 -0.92
CA PRO A 272 22.95 1.84 -1.25
C PRO A 272 23.10 2.03 -2.76
N LEU A 273 22.27 2.88 -3.36
CA LEU A 273 22.28 3.22 -4.81
C LEU A 273 23.56 3.96 -5.24
N GLY A 274 24.53 4.10 -4.38
CA GLY A 274 25.86 4.70 -4.61
C GLY A 274 26.66 4.71 -3.33
N GLY A 275 27.96 4.41 -3.41
CA GLY A 275 28.86 4.39 -2.26
C GLY A 275 29.69 3.10 -2.17
N PRO A 276 30.58 2.99 -1.17
CA PRO A 276 31.37 1.79 -0.97
C PRO A 276 30.46 0.60 -0.65
N LEU A 277 30.82 -0.57 -1.16
CA LEU A 277 30.15 -1.83 -0.85
C LEU A 277 30.25 -2.11 0.65
N THR A 278 29.17 -1.90 1.38
CA THR A 278 29.04 -2.28 2.78
C THR A 278 28.48 -3.71 2.86
N ARG A 279 28.93 -4.46 3.87
CA ARG A 279 28.38 -5.80 4.12
C ARG A 279 26.91 -5.64 4.52
N LEU A 280 26.01 -6.16 3.71
CA LEU A 280 24.59 -6.17 4.03
C LEU A 280 24.34 -7.04 5.25
N THR A 281 23.75 -6.49 6.29
CA THR A 281 23.34 -7.22 7.48
C THR A 281 21.82 -7.29 7.45
N GLY A 282 21.26 -8.49 7.21
CA GLY A 282 19.83 -8.71 7.30
C GLY A 282 19.33 -8.62 8.74
N ILE A 283 18.02 -8.48 8.91
CA ILE A 283 17.38 -8.53 10.22
C ILE A 283 17.47 -9.97 10.76
N PRO A 284 18.05 -10.20 11.97
CA PRO A 284 18.23 -11.55 12.50
C PRO A 284 16.89 -12.22 12.80
N GLY A 285 16.85 -13.56 12.74
CA GLY A 285 15.69 -14.37 13.07
C GLY A 285 14.58 -14.33 12.01
N SER A 286 13.41 -14.83 12.35
CA SER A 286 12.23 -14.88 11.51
C SER A 286 11.09 -14.04 12.09
N PRO A 287 10.14 -13.53 11.26
CA PRO A 287 8.94 -12.88 11.75
C PRO A 287 8.18 -13.79 12.73
N PRO A 288 7.52 -13.23 13.76
CA PRO A 288 6.77 -14.03 14.72
C PRO A 288 5.52 -14.65 14.10
N ASP A 289 5.07 -15.77 14.69
CA ASP A 289 3.77 -16.35 14.36
C ASP A 289 2.66 -15.43 14.91
N LEU A 290 1.79 -14.94 14.03
CA LEU A 290 0.68 -14.06 14.41
C LEU A 290 -0.43 -14.79 15.20
N ARG A 291 -0.35 -16.12 15.34
CA ARG A 291 -1.23 -16.89 16.25
C ARG A 291 -0.83 -16.74 17.72
N ASP A 292 0.45 -16.46 17.96
CA ASP A 292 1.02 -16.26 19.28
C ASP A 292 2.11 -15.16 19.23
N PRO A 293 1.69 -13.90 18.97
CA PRO A 293 2.64 -12.80 18.83
C PRO A 293 3.32 -12.53 20.17
N PRO A 294 4.60 -12.11 20.17
CA PRO A 294 5.29 -11.73 21.39
C PRO A 294 4.53 -10.66 22.17
N SER A 295 4.55 -10.78 23.51
CA SER A 295 4.03 -9.74 24.40
C SER A 295 4.84 -8.44 24.27
N GLY A 296 4.26 -7.32 24.64
CA GLY A 296 4.91 -6.02 24.54
C GLY A 296 5.21 -5.61 23.12
N CYS A 297 6.42 -5.13 22.85
CA CYS A 297 6.88 -4.81 21.49
C CYS A 297 7.05 -6.09 20.69
N ARG A 298 6.28 -6.28 19.62
CA ARG A 298 6.34 -7.51 18.80
C ARG A 298 7.71 -7.76 18.15
N PHE A 299 8.53 -6.70 18.01
CA PHE A 299 9.88 -6.81 17.48
C PHE A 299 10.93 -7.15 18.54
N HIS A 300 10.60 -7.13 19.86
CA HIS A 300 11.60 -7.31 20.92
C HIS A 300 12.49 -8.56 20.77
N PRO A 301 12.00 -9.74 20.28
CA PRO A 301 12.85 -10.93 20.15
C PRO A 301 13.95 -10.80 19.09
N ARG A 302 13.80 -9.86 18.17
CA ARG A 302 14.75 -9.58 17.06
C ARG A 302 15.46 -8.24 17.24
N CYS A 303 15.09 -7.47 18.27
CA CYS A 303 15.63 -6.14 18.51
C CYS A 303 17.04 -6.21 19.07
N PRO A 304 18.06 -5.60 18.43
CA PRO A 304 19.44 -5.61 18.91
C PRO A 304 19.60 -4.86 20.24
N HIS A 305 18.62 -4.03 20.61
CA HIS A 305 18.61 -3.24 21.85
C HIS A 305 17.78 -3.89 22.98
N CYS A 306 17.16 -5.05 22.75
CA CYS A 306 16.45 -5.79 23.79
C CYS A 306 17.43 -6.70 24.52
N ARG A 307 18.04 -6.19 25.60
CA ARG A 307 19.10 -6.87 26.36
C ARG A 307 18.71 -6.96 27.83
N PRO A 308 18.91 -8.14 28.47
CA PRO A 308 18.58 -8.34 29.88
C PRO A 308 19.43 -7.52 30.87
N ASP A 309 20.58 -6.98 30.44
CA ASP A 309 21.46 -6.11 31.23
C ASP A 309 20.84 -4.72 31.51
N ASP A 310 19.98 -4.23 30.63
CA ASP A 310 19.11 -3.08 30.90
C ASP A 310 17.72 -3.57 31.32
N ILE A 311 17.59 -3.90 32.60
CA ILE A 311 16.37 -4.55 33.14
C ILE A 311 15.11 -3.69 32.95
N VAL A 312 15.20 -2.37 33.09
CA VAL A 312 14.06 -1.46 32.97
C VAL A 312 13.54 -1.44 31.53
N LEU A 313 14.44 -1.24 30.57
CA LEU A 313 14.07 -1.24 29.14
C LEU A 313 13.60 -2.64 28.72
N TYR A 314 14.28 -3.71 29.17
CA TYR A 314 13.89 -5.09 28.87
C TYR A 314 12.45 -5.40 29.34
N LEU A 315 12.10 -5.05 30.57
CA LEU A 315 10.75 -5.26 31.10
C LEU A 315 9.70 -4.45 30.33
N ARG A 316 10.02 -3.21 29.95
CA ARG A 316 9.11 -2.42 29.11
C ARG A 316 8.94 -3.04 27.71
N GLN A 317 10.03 -3.42 27.06
CA GLN A 317 9.98 -4.02 25.71
C GLN A 317 9.22 -5.35 25.68
N THR A 318 9.31 -6.14 26.73
CA THR A 318 8.66 -7.46 26.81
C THR A 318 7.25 -7.42 27.39
N GLY A 319 6.90 -6.41 28.18
CA GLY A 319 5.62 -6.29 28.89
C GLY A 319 4.66 -5.25 28.35
N GLU A 320 5.15 -4.17 27.73
CA GLU A 320 4.33 -3.04 27.31
C GLU A 320 4.34 -2.90 25.79
N ARG A 321 3.16 -2.80 25.16
CA ARG A 321 3.03 -2.47 23.74
C ARG A 321 3.39 -1.01 23.51
N PRO A 322 4.40 -0.66 22.67
CA PRO A 322 4.69 0.70 22.34
C PRO A 322 3.57 1.28 21.46
N LEU A 323 3.14 2.49 21.76
CA LEU A 323 2.16 3.21 20.95
C LEU A 323 2.87 3.99 19.85
N LEU A 324 2.23 4.12 18.70
CA LEU A 324 2.67 4.99 17.62
C LEU A 324 2.52 6.45 18.07
N ARG A 325 3.64 7.14 18.28
CA ARG A 325 3.68 8.53 18.78
C ARG A 325 4.44 9.42 17.82
N GLU A 326 3.98 10.63 17.65
CA GLU A 326 4.69 11.63 16.87
C GLU A 326 5.91 12.13 17.66
N ILE A 327 7.07 12.04 17.01
CA ILE A 327 8.36 12.49 17.56
C ILE A 327 8.83 13.80 16.92
N GLU A 328 8.41 14.02 15.70
CA GLU A 328 8.59 15.24 14.91
C GLU A 328 7.42 15.34 13.91
N ALA A 329 7.15 16.53 13.39
CA ALA A 329 6.03 16.78 12.48
C ALA A 329 5.99 15.75 11.33
N GLY A 330 4.93 14.92 11.32
CA GLY A 330 4.71 13.87 10.35
C GLY A 330 5.62 12.63 10.48
N HIS A 331 6.40 12.51 11.57
CA HIS A 331 7.20 11.33 11.88
C HIS A 331 6.71 10.66 13.16
N GLN A 332 6.10 9.49 13.03
CA GLN A 332 5.55 8.72 14.14
C GLN A 332 6.30 7.39 14.30
N VAL A 333 6.55 6.99 15.53
CA VAL A 333 7.32 5.78 15.88
C VAL A 333 6.69 5.06 17.07
N ALA A 334 6.57 3.74 16.98
CA ALA A 334 6.15 2.85 18.06
C ALA A 334 7.38 2.10 18.63
N CYS A 335 8.20 2.78 19.44
CA CYS A 335 9.43 2.22 19.99
C CYS A 335 9.74 2.76 21.39
N HIS A 336 10.13 1.86 22.31
CA HIS A 336 10.53 2.25 23.67
C HIS A 336 11.90 2.95 23.76
N LEU A 337 12.71 2.88 22.68
CA LEU A 337 14.01 3.56 22.62
C LEU A 337 13.89 5.04 22.31
N VAL A 338 12.78 5.43 21.70
CA VAL A 338 12.55 6.81 21.32
C VAL A 338 11.87 7.51 22.50
N ALA A 339 12.54 8.49 23.10
CA ALA A 339 11.96 9.31 24.13
C ALA A 339 10.75 10.07 23.53
N GLY A 340 9.56 9.73 23.97
CA GLY A 340 8.40 10.58 23.70
C GLY A 340 8.69 11.92 24.35
N GLY A 341 8.50 13.03 23.60
CA GLY A 341 8.46 14.34 24.25
C GLY A 341 7.49 14.25 25.41
N GLU A 342 7.97 14.52 26.60
CA GLU A 342 7.12 14.64 27.79
C GLU A 342 6.11 15.76 27.50
N GLU A 343 4.81 15.42 27.57
CA GLU A 343 3.74 16.39 27.72
C GLU A 343 3.73 16.91 29.16
#